data_bc48c1161fcf8c083313fdd48102ed0d
#
_entry.id   bc48c1161fcf8c083313fdd48102ed0d
#
_cell.length_a   1.000
_cell.length_b   1.000
_cell.length_c   1.000
_cell.angle_alpha   90.00
_cell.angle_beta   90.00
_cell.angle_gamma   90.00
#
_symmetry.space_group_name_H-M   'P 1'
#
loop_
_entity.id
_entity.type
_entity.pdbx_description
1 polymer ?
#
loop_
_entity_poly.entity_id
_entity_poly.type
_entity_poly.pdbx_seq_one_letter_code
_entity_poly.pdbx_strand_id
1 'polypeptide(L)'
;MFKALVVDDHPFIRSSVKMLLKQEGFEVVAEADNGADAVQMAREHEPELIVLDIAMPKLDGLEVIARICALGLPSKILVLTSQSPQFYSMRCMKAGAAGYISKTHDLDELIKAIKAVMGGYTFFPNLAHSSVRRSDVEATDLELIQTLSHRELTILQQLSQGLSNKEIGDAMLLSNKTVSTYKTRLIEKLKVKSVVYLADFAKRNNLV
;
A
#
# COMPACT_ATOMS: atom_id res chain seq x y z
N MET A 1 17.18 10.06 -20.51
CA MET A 1 15.87 10.43 -19.95
C MET A 1 15.44 9.24 -19.13
N PHE A 2 15.11 9.40 -17.86
CA PHE A 2 14.72 8.27 -17.02
C PHE A 2 13.33 7.78 -17.39
N LYS A 3 13.16 6.47 -17.44
CA LYS A 3 11.87 5.83 -17.73
C LYS A 3 11.06 5.67 -16.43
N ALA A 4 9.77 5.93 -16.50
CA ALA A 4 8.87 5.75 -15.37
C ALA A 4 7.65 4.90 -15.74
N LEU A 5 7.18 4.11 -14.79
CA LEU A 5 5.92 3.38 -14.81
C LEU A 5 4.99 3.98 -13.74
N VAL A 6 3.74 4.25 -14.10
CA VAL A 6 2.71 4.75 -13.18
C VAL A 6 1.64 3.68 -12.99
N VAL A 7 1.40 3.31 -11.74
CA VAL A 7 0.48 2.22 -11.36
C VAL A 7 -0.53 2.74 -10.33
N ASP A 8 -1.78 2.89 -10.73
CA ASP A 8 -2.88 3.36 -9.88
C ASP A 8 -4.21 2.98 -10.55
N ASP A 9 -5.20 2.52 -9.82
CA ASP A 9 -6.52 2.19 -10.39
C ASP A 9 -7.38 3.43 -10.68
N HIS A 10 -7.02 4.60 -10.13
CA HIS A 10 -7.70 5.87 -10.37
C HIS A 10 -7.14 6.60 -11.60
N PRO A 11 -7.86 6.70 -12.72
CA PRO A 11 -7.33 7.30 -13.95
C PRO A 11 -6.91 8.76 -13.79
N PHE A 12 -7.59 9.52 -12.90
CA PHE A 12 -7.27 10.91 -12.65
C PHE A 12 -5.91 11.08 -11.95
N ILE A 13 -5.63 10.22 -10.98
CA ILE A 13 -4.33 10.20 -10.27
C ILE A 13 -3.22 9.82 -11.25
N ARG A 14 -3.42 8.75 -12.05
CA ARG A 14 -2.43 8.37 -13.08
C ARG A 14 -2.09 9.54 -14.01
N SER A 15 -3.13 10.24 -14.52
CA SER A 15 -2.93 11.39 -15.42
C SER A 15 -2.15 12.51 -14.75
N SER A 16 -2.46 12.82 -13.48
CA SER A 16 -1.78 13.88 -12.71
C SER A 16 -0.30 13.52 -12.46
N VAL A 17 -0.04 12.31 -12.01
CA VAL A 17 1.33 11.82 -11.77
C VAL A 17 2.14 11.78 -13.07
N LYS A 18 1.52 11.34 -14.17
CA LYS A 18 2.17 11.32 -15.49
C LYS A 18 2.56 12.72 -15.97
N MET A 19 1.68 13.71 -15.78
CA MET A 19 1.98 15.09 -16.14
C MET A 19 3.15 15.64 -15.33
N LEU A 20 3.15 15.39 -14.02
CA LEU A 20 4.23 15.80 -13.12
C LEU A 20 5.56 15.13 -13.49
N LEU A 21 5.58 13.83 -13.74
CA LEU A 21 6.78 13.11 -14.14
C LEU A 21 7.36 13.65 -15.44
N LYS A 22 6.52 13.99 -16.42
CA LYS A 22 6.96 14.63 -17.68
C LYS A 22 7.60 16.00 -17.43
N GLN A 23 7.04 16.81 -16.53
CA GLN A 23 7.61 18.12 -16.16
C GLN A 23 8.99 17.95 -15.48
N GLU A 24 9.18 16.89 -14.70
CA GLU A 24 10.45 16.56 -14.06
C GLU A 24 11.43 15.81 -15.00
N GLY A 25 11.13 15.69 -16.29
CA GLY A 25 12.02 15.13 -17.30
C GLY A 25 12.01 13.62 -17.42
N PHE A 26 10.98 12.94 -16.92
CA PHE A 26 10.81 11.49 -17.10
C PHE A 26 10.05 11.16 -18.39
N GLU A 27 10.40 10.04 -18.99
CA GLU A 27 9.59 9.37 -20.00
C GLU A 27 8.66 8.35 -19.31
N VAL A 28 7.35 8.59 -19.34
CA VAL A 28 6.38 7.60 -18.84
C VAL A 28 6.17 6.54 -19.93
N VAL A 29 6.83 5.41 -19.77
CA VAL A 29 6.87 4.32 -20.77
C VAL A 29 5.67 3.41 -20.70
N ALA A 30 5.01 3.34 -19.54
CA ALA A 30 3.80 2.53 -19.35
C ALA A 30 2.93 3.04 -18.20
N GLU A 31 1.66 2.63 -18.23
CA GLU A 31 0.66 2.85 -17.17
C GLU A 31 -0.05 1.54 -16.88
N ALA A 32 -0.34 1.25 -15.62
CA ALA A 32 -1.14 0.10 -15.22
C ALA A 32 -2.22 0.51 -14.22
N ASP A 33 -3.34 -0.18 -14.21
CA ASP A 33 -4.46 0.03 -13.28
C ASP A 33 -4.64 -1.14 -12.30
N ASN A 34 -3.74 -2.11 -12.36
CA ASN A 34 -3.73 -3.27 -11.49
C ASN A 34 -2.32 -3.84 -11.29
N GLY A 35 -2.15 -4.65 -10.24
CA GLY A 35 -0.84 -5.17 -9.86
C GLY A 35 -0.26 -6.21 -10.82
N ALA A 36 -1.07 -7.00 -11.51
CA ALA A 36 -0.58 -8.01 -12.44
C ALA A 36 0.08 -7.37 -13.66
N ASP A 37 -0.60 -6.37 -14.26
CA ASP A 37 -0.08 -5.60 -15.38
C ASP A 37 1.15 -4.79 -14.96
N ALA A 38 1.16 -4.26 -13.72
CA ALA A 38 2.32 -3.54 -13.19
C ALA A 38 3.60 -4.38 -13.20
N VAL A 39 3.52 -5.65 -12.75
CA VAL A 39 4.67 -6.57 -12.77
C VAL A 39 5.10 -6.90 -14.20
N GLN A 40 4.14 -7.13 -15.10
CA GLN A 40 4.43 -7.39 -16.51
C GLN A 40 5.13 -6.19 -17.17
N MET A 41 4.57 -4.99 -17.02
CA MET A 41 5.11 -3.77 -17.60
C MET A 41 6.47 -3.39 -17.03
N ALA A 42 6.70 -3.64 -15.73
CA ALA A 42 8.02 -3.45 -15.13
C ALA A 42 9.08 -4.34 -15.81
N ARG A 43 8.74 -5.60 -16.11
CA ARG A 43 9.63 -6.53 -16.82
C ARG A 43 9.88 -6.12 -18.28
N GLU A 44 8.84 -5.66 -18.97
CA GLU A 44 8.93 -5.32 -20.40
C GLU A 44 9.67 -4.01 -20.67
N HIS A 45 9.46 -3.01 -19.81
CA HIS A 45 9.97 -1.65 -20.03
C HIS A 45 11.20 -1.30 -19.20
N GLU A 46 11.49 -2.07 -18.14
CA GLU A 46 12.62 -1.84 -17.22
C GLU A 46 12.72 -0.38 -16.76
N PRO A 47 11.65 0.19 -16.13
CA PRO A 47 11.66 1.57 -15.72
C PRO A 47 12.61 1.80 -14.54
N GLU A 48 13.28 2.96 -14.48
CA GLU A 48 14.10 3.34 -13.34
C GLU A 48 13.27 3.81 -12.14
N LEU A 49 12.06 4.33 -12.39
CA LEU A 49 11.12 4.75 -11.35
C LEU A 49 9.76 4.07 -11.56
N ILE A 50 9.19 3.54 -10.47
CA ILE A 50 7.82 3.04 -10.45
C ILE A 50 7.07 3.81 -9.37
N VAL A 51 6.04 4.58 -9.76
CA VAL A 51 5.09 5.19 -8.81
C VAL A 51 3.93 4.22 -8.67
N LEU A 52 3.72 3.69 -7.47
CA LEU A 52 2.81 2.56 -7.21
C LEU A 52 1.79 2.89 -6.12
N ASP A 53 0.51 2.80 -6.45
CA ASP A 53 -0.52 2.64 -5.40
C ASP A 53 -0.56 1.19 -4.90
N ILE A 54 -0.67 1.03 -3.60
CA ILE A 54 -0.81 -0.28 -2.95
C ILE A 54 -2.28 -0.64 -2.64
N ALA A 55 -3.19 0.31 -2.79
CA ALA A 55 -4.62 0.14 -2.46
C ALA A 55 -5.46 -0.34 -3.66
N MET A 56 -4.86 -1.05 -4.60
CA MET A 56 -5.53 -1.53 -5.81
C MET A 56 -6.22 -2.88 -5.59
N PRO A 57 -7.30 -3.17 -6.35
CA PRO A 57 -7.97 -4.47 -6.31
C PRO A 57 -7.10 -5.59 -6.94
N LYS A 58 -7.49 -6.84 -6.68
CA LYS A 58 -6.96 -8.10 -7.24
C LYS A 58 -5.61 -8.55 -6.67
N LEU A 59 -4.55 -7.81 -6.83
CA LEU A 59 -3.23 -8.17 -6.31
C LEU A 59 -2.82 -7.19 -5.23
N ASP A 60 -2.39 -7.74 -4.10
CA ASP A 60 -1.86 -7.00 -2.97
C ASP A 60 -0.64 -6.16 -3.36
N GLY A 61 -0.69 -4.86 -3.10
CA GLY A 61 0.39 -3.93 -3.49
C GLY A 61 1.75 -4.26 -2.88
N LEU A 62 1.81 -4.83 -1.67
CA LEU A 62 3.08 -5.30 -1.08
C LEU A 62 3.61 -6.52 -1.82
N GLU A 63 2.73 -7.39 -2.31
CA GLU A 63 3.13 -8.52 -3.16
C GLU A 63 3.63 -8.03 -4.52
N VAL A 64 3.05 -6.96 -5.08
CA VAL A 64 3.56 -6.30 -6.30
C VAL A 64 4.98 -5.79 -6.07
N ILE A 65 5.24 -5.08 -4.97
CA ILE A 65 6.58 -4.60 -4.62
C ILE A 65 7.57 -5.77 -4.54
N ALA A 66 7.23 -6.81 -3.80
CA ALA A 66 8.11 -7.99 -3.64
C ALA A 66 8.39 -8.69 -4.98
N ARG A 67 7.38 -8.83 -5.85
CA ARG A 67 7.55 -9.43 -7.18
C ARG A 67 8.43 -8.58 -8.10
N ILE A 68 8.25 -7.26 -8.10
CA ILE A 68 9.10 -6.35 -8.89
C ILE A 68 10.54 -6.39 -8.39
N CYS A 69 10.76 -6.36 -7.08
CA CYS A 69 12.09 -6.51 -6.49
C CYS A 69 12.75 -7.85 -6.86
N ALA A 70 11.97 -8.94 -6.91
CA ALA A 70 12.46 -10.27 -7.29
C ALA A 70 12.87 -10.37 -8.78
N LEU A 71 12.44 -9.42 -9.64
CA LEU A 71 12.94 -9.35 -11.03
C LEU A 71 14.40 -8.90 -11.11
N GLY A 72 14.98 -8.38 -10.04
CA GLY A 72 16.36 -7.88 -10.01
C GLY A 72 16.59 -6.62 -10.83
N LEU A 73 15.52 -5.88 -11.15
CA LEU A 73 15.61 -4.64 -11.91
C LEU A 73 16.15 -3.50 -11.02
N PRO A 74 16.85 -2.53 -11.60
CA PRO A 74 17.35 -1.35 -10.87
C PRO A 74 16.25 -0.34 -10.52
N SER A 75 14.99 -0.73 -10.69
CA SER A 75 13.81 0.12 -10.48
C SER A 75 13.69 0.58 -9.04
N LYS A 76 13.45 1.88 -8.85
CA LYS A 76 13.10 2.47 -7.55
C LYS A 76 11.58 2.52 -7.43
N ILE A 77 11.03 1.92 -6.38
CA ILE A 77 9.58 1.91 -6.14
C ILE A 77 9.24 3.00 -5.14
N LEU A 78 8.46 3.98 -5.57
CA LEU A 78 7.89 5.03 -4.74
C LEU A 78 6.39 4.74 -4.57
N VAL A 79 5.99 4.42 -3.36
CA VAL A 79 4.58 4.17 -3.04
C VAL A 79 3.85 5.51 -2.91
N LEU A 80 2.74 5.67 -3.64
CA LEU A 80 1.82 6.80 -3.56
C LEU A 80 0.41 6.26 -3.29
N THR A 81 -0.08 6.39 -2.06
CA THR A 81 -1.30 5.71 -1.64
C THR A 81 -2.14 6.52 -0.65
N SER A 82 -3.43 6.22 -0.56
CA SER A 82 -4.32 6.76 0.47
C SER A 82 -4.23 6.00 1.81
N GLN A 83 -3.51 4.89 1.87
CA GLN A 83 -3.35 4.11 3.09
C GLN A 83 -2.54 4.86 4.15
N SER A 84 -2.85 4.60 5.44
CA SER A 84 -2.18 5.26 6.55
C SER A 84 -0.69 4.88 6.63
N PRO A 85 0.23 5.86 6.65
CA PRO A 85 1.66 5.59 6.78
C PRO A 85 2.03 4.85 8.06
N GLN A 86 1.27 5.05 9.13
CA GLN A 86 1.48 4.39 10.41
C GLN A 86 1.46 2.86 10.31
N PHE A 87 0.64 2.31 9.42
CA PHE A 87 0.47 0.86 9.24
C PHE A 87 1.22 0.31 8.05
N TYR A 88 1.44 1.12 7.01
CA TYR A 88 1.94 0.62 5.74
C TYR A 88 3.36 1.05 5.39
N SER A 89 3.86 2.20 5.87
CA SER A 89 5.17 2.69 5.44
C SER A 89 6.30 1.70 5.77
N MET A 90 6.32 1.15 7.00
CA MET A 90 7.33 0.15 7.38
C MET A 90 7.17 -1.17 6.62
N ARG A 91 5.95 -1.57 6.29
CA ARG A 91 5.67 -2.78 5.49
C ARG A 91 6.18 -2.61 4.06
N CYS A 92 5.94 -1.44 3.44
CA CYS A 92 6.46 -1.10 2.12
C CYS A 92 7.99 -1.09 2.10
N MET A 93 8.62 -0.49 3.11
CA MET A 93 10.08 -0.49 3.26
C MET A 93 10.63 -1.92 3.34
N LYS A 94 10.05 -2.77 4.16
CA LYS A 94 10.46 -4.19 4.29
C LYS A 94 10.22 -4.99 3.01
N ALA A 95 9.22 -4.64 2.22
CA ALA A 95 8.95 -5.28 0.93
C ALA A 95 9.93 -4.83 -0.17
N GLY A 96 10.69 -3.75 0.04
CA GLY A 96 11.71 -3.25 -0.88
C GLY A 96 11.39 -1.92 -1.56
N ALA A 97 10.33 -1.21 -1.12
CA ALA A 97 10.06 0.14 -1.61
C ALA A 97 11.18 1.11 -1.17
N ALA A 98 11.49 2.06 -2.03
CA ALA A 98 12.45 3.13 -1.77
C ALA A 98 11.83 4.36 -1.09
N GLY A 99 10.49 4.52 -1.20
CA GLY A 99 9.79 5.62 -0.55
C GLY A 99 8.29 5.37 -0.40
N TYR A 100 7.68 6.21 0.43
CA TYR A 100 6.24 6.19 0.75
C TYR A 100 5.69 7.60 0.89
N ILE A 101 4.63 7.90 0.18
CA ILE A 101 3.89 9.18 0.25
C ILE A 101 2.40 8.89 0.35
N SER A 102 1.70 9.68 1.17
CA SER A 102 0.25 9.71 1.18
C SER A 102 -0.30 10.55 0.02
N LYS A 103 -1.37 10.09 -0.63
CA LYS A 103 -2.12 10.86 -1.64
C LYS A 103 -2.76 12.15 -1.09
N THR A 104 -2.75 12.35 0.23
CA THR A 104 -3.23 13.57 0.88
C THR A 104 -2.20 14.71 0.86
N HIS A 105 -0.96 14.42 0.51
CA HIS A 105 0.10 15.41 0.40
C HIS A 105 0.05 16.15 -0.93
N ASP A 106 0.72 17.31 -0.97
CA ASP A 106 0.78 18.13 -2.17
C ASP A 106 1.76 17.56 -3.23
N LEU A 107 1.68 18.08 -4.44
CA LEU A 107 2.54 17.67 -5.55
C LEU A 107 4.01 17.99 -5.30
N ASP A 108 4.32 19.02 -4.51
CA ASP A 108 5.70 19.42 -4.18
C ASP A 108 6.39 18.35 -3.34
N GLU A 109 5.66 17.67 -2.45
CA GLU A 109 6.21 16.58 -1.66
C GLU A 109 6.49 15.36 -2.53
N LEU A 110 5.63 15.07 -3.51
CA LEU A 110 5.89 14.00 -4.48
C LEU A 110 7.16 14.28 -5.29
N ILE A 111 7.38 15.52 -5.73
CA ILE A 111 8.61 15.91 -6.44
C ILE A 111 9.84 15.71 -5.55
N LYS A 112 9.78 16.14 -4.29
CA LYS A 112 10.89 15.96 -3.32
C LYS A 112 11.22 14.48 -3.14
N ALA A 113 10.20 13.64 -3.00
CA ALA A 113 10.39 12.20 -2.85
C ALA A 113 10.99 11.56 -4.10
N ILE A 114 10.53 11.92 -5.29
CA ILE A 114 11.10 11.45 -6.54
C ILE A 114 12.60 11.80 -6.61
N LYS A 115 12.95 13.05 -6.33
CA LYS A 115 14.34 13.49 -6.34
C LYS A 115 15.20 12.74 -5.31
N ALA A 116 14.70 12.53 -4.10
CA ALA A 116 15.40 11.78 -3.07
C ALA A 116 15.63 10.32 -3.49
N VAL A 117 14.59 9.64 -3.95
CA VAL A 117 14.64 8.24 -4.35
C VAL A 117 15.57 8.03 -5.55
N MET A 118 15.48 8.90 -6.56
CA MET A 118 16.38 8.85 -7.73
C MET A 118 17.83 9.19 -7.36
N GLY A 119 18.03 10.00 -6.34
CA GLY A 119 19.37 10.28 -5.75
C GLY A 119 19.93 9.13 -4.90
N GLY A 120 19.22 8.01 -4.77
CA GLY A 120 19.65 6.85 -3.98
C GLY A 120 19.31 6.92 -2.49
N TYR A 121 18.52 7.90 -2.07
CA TYR A 121 18.02 8.01 -0.70
C TYR A 121 16.65 7.34 -0.56
N THR A 122 16.29 6.99 0.67
CA THR A 122 14.92 6.57 0.99
C THR A 122 14.07 7.77 1.39
N PHE A 123 12.76 7.70 1.10
CA PHE A 123 11.81 8.75 1.47
C PHE A 123 10.61 8.14 2.20
N PHE A 124 10.65 8.14 3.52
CA PHE A 124 9.58 7.63 4.36
C PHE A 124 9.16 8.64 5.43
N PRO A 125 7.87 8.66 5.82
CA PRO A 125 7.41 9.51 6.91
C PRO A 125 8.17 9.22 8.20
N ASN A 126 8.57 10.27 8.93
CA ASN A 126 9.21 10.10 10.23
C ASN A 126 8.14 9.73 11.28
N LEU A 127 7.99 8.45 11.58
CA LEU A 127 7.03 7.94 12.55
C LEU A 127 7.44 8.17 14.02
N ALA A 128 8.68 8.66 14.27
CA ALA A 128 9.21 8.86 15.61
C ALA A 128 8.54 10.03 16.39
N HIS A 129 7.84 10.93 15.70
CA HIS A 129 7.18 12.08 16.33
C HIS A 129 5.70 11.88 16.64
N SER A 130 5.13 10.71 16.44
CA SER A 130 3.78 10.37 16.89
C SER A 130 3.74 9.87 18.36
N SER A 131 4.73 10.22 19.20
CA SER A 131 4.72 9.96 20.64
C SER A 131 3.84 10.99 21.37
N VAL A 132 2.57 11.09 20.99
CA VAL A 132 1.52 11.54 21.90
C VAL A 132 1.33 10.42 22.91
N ARG A 133 1.28 10.73 24.19
CA ARG A 133 0.95 9.77 25.25
C ARG A 133 -0.37 9.09 24.86
N ARG A 134 -0.26 7.92 24.27
CA ARG A 134 -1.41 7.05 24.01
C ARG A 134 -1.75 6.36 25.34
N SER A 135 -3.04 6.18 25.59
CA SER A 135 -3.49 5.32 26.69
C SER A 135 -2.91 3.91 26.48
N ASP A 136 -2.66 3.18 27.54
CA ASP A 136 -2.11 1.81 27.49
C ASP A 136 -2.92 0.87 26.57
N VAL A 137 -4.22 1.16 26.41
CA VAL A 137 -5.13 0.41 25.52
C VAL A 137 -4.79 0.62 24.04
N GLU A 138 -4.50 1.86 23.63
CA GLU A 138 -4.14 2.17 22.23
C GLU A 138 -2.77 1.61 21.86
N ALA A 139 -1.81 1.60 22.79
CA ALA A 139 -0.51 0.97 22.58
C ALA A 139 -0.66 -0.54 22.30
N THR A 140 -1.51 -1.20 23.09
CA THR A 140 -1.80 -2.63 22.92
C THR A 140 -2.49 -2.93 21.57
N ASP A 141 -3.44 -2.11 21.14
CA ASP A 141 -4.11 -2.26 19.83
C ASP A 141 -3.12 -2.13 18.68
N LEU A 142 -2.19 -1.17 18.75
CA LEU A 142 -1.15 -1.00 17.73
C LEU A 142 -0.22 -2.21 17.64
N GLU A 143 0.19 -2.76 18.76
CA GLU A 143 0.99 -3.97 18.81
C GLU A 143 0.26 -5.14 18.13
N LEU A 144 -1.04 -5.32 18.43
CA LEU A 144 -1.86 -6.34 17.80
C LEU A 144 -1.97 -6.15 16.30
N ILE A 145 -2.18 -4.92 15.82
CA ILE A 145 -2.24 -4.60 14.38
C ILE A 145 -0.91 -4.94 13.69
N GLN A 146 0.22 -4.69 14.34
CA GLN A 146 1.54 -5.02 13.79
C GLN A 146 1.76 -6.53 13.61
N THR A 147 1.05 -7.38 14.38
CA THR A 147 1.12 -8.84 14.22
C THR A 147 0.32 -9.35 13.01
N LEU A 148 -0.56 -8.53 12.45
CA LEU A 148 -1.36 -8.92 11.30
C LEU A 148 -0.48 -8.99 10.04
N SER A 149 -0.67 -10.05 9.27
CA SER A 149 -0.16 -10.09 7.90
C SER A 149 -0.87 -9.02 7.07
N HIS A 150 -0.29 -8.68 5.92
CA HIS A 150 -0.91 -7.71 5.04
C HIS A 150 -2.30 -8.14 4.57
N ARG A 151 -2.46 -9.42 4.18
CA ARG A 151 -3.77 -9.98 3.81
C ARG A 151 -4.80 -9.90 4.93
N GLU A 152 -4.39 -10.16 6.17
CA GLU A 152 -5.27 -10.02 7.35
C GLU A 152 -5.70 -8.58 7.55
N LEU A 153 -4.78 -7.62 7.39
CA LEU A 153 -5.09 -6.19 7.52
C LEU A 153 -6.06 -5.72 6.42
N THR A 154 -5.83 -6.10 5.17
CA THR A 154 -6.73 -5.78 4.05
C THR A 154 -8.13 -6.37 4.25
N ILE A 155 -8.22 -7.63 4.69
CA ILE A 155 -9.52 -8.26 4.98
C ILE A 155 -10.22 -7.55 6.14
N LEU A 156 -9.50 -7.16 7.19
CA LEU A 156 -10.05 -6.41 8.31
C LEU A 156 -10.65 -5.07 7.83
N GLN A 157 -9.96 -4.33 6.97
CA GLN A 157 -10.45 -3.08 6.39
C GLN A 157 -11.71 -3.29 5.57
N GLN A 158 -11.73 -4.27 4.67
CA GLN A 158 -12.89 -4.57 3.82
C GLN A 158 -14.11 -5.04 4.64
N LEU A 159 -13.90 -5.84 5.69
CA LEU A 159 -14.95 -6.21 6.65
C LEU A 159 -15.54 -5.00 7.35
N SER A 160 -14.69 -4.04 7.70
CA SER A 160 -15.11 -2.83 8.42
C SER A 160 -15.87 -1.85 7.54
N GLN A 161 -15.68 -1.93 6.22
CA GLN A 161 -16.46 -1.24 5.20
C GLN A 161 -17.80 -1.92 4.92
N GLY A 162 -18.05 -3.09 5.52
CA GLY A 162 -19.32 -3.82 5.39
C GLY A 162 -19.37 -4.81 4.22
N LEU A 163 -18.23 -5.08 3.56
CA LEU A 163 -18.20 -6.05 2.46
C LEU A 163 -18.49 -7.47 2.95
N SER A 164 -19.25 -8.21 2.16
CA SER A 164 -19.54 -9.62 2.39
C SER A 164 -18.31 -10.50 2.09
N ASN A 165 -18.30 -11.72 2.62
CA ASN A 165 -17.22 -12.68 2.32
C ASN A 165 -17.06 -12.94 0.82
N LYS A 166 -18.15 -12.88 0.04
CA LYS A 166 -18.13 -13.06 -1.40
C LYS A 166 -17.42 -11.89 -2.08
N GLU A 167 -17.81 -10.65 -1.75
CA GLU A 167 -17.19 -9.44 -2.30
C GLU A 167 -15.70 -9.35 -1.96
N ILE A 168 -15.33 -9.67 -0.72
CA ILE A 168 -13.92 -9.76 -0.30
C ILE A 168 -13.19 -10.85 -1.09
N GLY A 169 -13.80 -12.02 -1.24
CA GLY A 169 -13.24 -13.11 -2.02
C GLY A 169 -13.00 -12.74 -3.47
N ASP A 170 -13.98 -12.11 -4.11
CA ASP A 170 -13.88 -11.65 -5.50
C ASP A 170 -12.77 -10.57 -5.66
N ALA A 171 -12.72 -9.61 -4.72
CA ALA A 171 -11.71 -8.54 -4.74
C ALA A 171 -10.27 -9.06 -4.54
N MET A 172 -10.10 -10.07 -3.70
CA MET A 172 -8.77 -10.60 -3.33
C MET A 172 -8.41 -11.92 -4.03
N LEU A 173 -9.24 -12.42 -4.94
CA LEU A 173 -9.10 -13.72 -5.60
C LEU A 173 -9.01 -14.89 -4.59
N LEU A 174 -9.85 -14.85 -3.57
CA LEU A 174 -9.94 -15.85 -2.52
C LEU A 174 -11.30 -16.56 -2.54
N SER A 175 -11.35 -17.82 -2.08
CA SER A 175 -12.61 -18.50 -1.86
C SER A 175 -13.34 -17.91 -0.64
N ASN A 176 -14.68 -18.00 -0.62
CA ASN A 176 -15.51 -17.61 0.52
C ASN A 176 -15.06 -18.33 1.81
N LYS A 177 -14.68 -19.60 1.70
CA LYS A 177 -14.16 -20.42 2.82
C LYS A 177 -12.83 -19.85 3.34
N THR A 178 -11.96 -19.39 2.45
CA THR A 178 -10.68 -18.79 2.81
C THR A 178 -10.89 -17.48 3.55
N VAL A 179 -11.80 -16.64 3.10
CA VAL A 179 -12.16 -15.38 3.80
C VAL A 179 -12.72 -15.68 5.19
N SER A 180 -13.59 -16.69 5.33
CA SER A 180 -14.09 -17.12 6.64
C SER A 180 -12.97 -17.57 7.60
N THR A 181 -11.96 -18.27 7.08
CA THR A 181 -10.79 -18.68 7.88
C THR A 181 -10.00 -17.45 8.37
N TYR A 182 -9.83 -16.45 7.52
CA TYR A 182 -9.18 -15.18 7.93
C TYR A 182 -9.99 -14.43 8.99
N LYS A 183 -11.32 -14.40 8.90
CA LYS A 183 -12.19 -13.81 9.96
C LYS A 183 -11.94 -14.46 11.32
N THR A 184 -11.90 -15.78 11.38
CA THR A 184 -11.61 -16.52 12.62
C THR A 184 -10.24 -16.14 13.17
N ARG A 185 -9.21 -16.15 12.34
CA ARG A 185 -7.84 -15.75 12.73
C ARG A 185 -7.75 -14.32 13.23
N LEU A 186 -8.47 -13.39 12.60
CA LEU A 186 -8.52 -11.99 13.03
C LEU A 186 -9.16 -11.85 14.41
N ILE A 187 -10.26 -12.56 14.68
CA ILE A 187 -10.92 -12.59 15.98
C ILE A 187 -9.95 -13.07 17.06
N GLU A 188 -9.21 -14.14 16.80
CA GLU A 188 -8.22 -14.69 17.73
C GLU A 188 -7.04 -13.74 17.96
N LYS A 189 -6.42 -13.23 16.87
CA LYS A 189 -5.24 -12.36 16.96
C LYS A 189 -5.55 -11.02 17.62
N LEU A 190 -6.69 -10.42 17.31
CA LEU A 190 -7.11 -9.13 17.87
C LEU A 190 -7.84 -9.27 19.20
N LYS A 191 -8.02 -10.51 19.70
CA LYS A 191 -8.66 -10.83 20.97
C LYS A 191 -10.06 -10.19 21.11
N VAL A 192 -10.81 -10.12 20.03
CA VAL A 192 -12.17 -9.60 20.00
C VAL A 192 -13.19 -10.73 20.06
N LYS A 193 -14.44 -10.41 20.45
CA LYS A 193 -15.47 -11.45 20.71
C LYS A 193 -16.21 -11.92 19.44
N SER A 194 -16.27 -11.10 18.41
CA SER A 194 -16.99 -11.43 17.16
C SER A 194 -16.60 -10.51 16.01
N VAL A 195 -17.14 -10.79 14.81
CA VAL A 195 -16.93 -9.99 13.60
C VAL A 195 -17.39 -8.52 13.76
N VAL A 196 -18.44 -8.28 14.53
CA VAL A 196 -18.92 -6.90 14.82
C VAL A 196 -17.83 -6.10 15.52
N TYR A 197 -17.17 -6.71 16.49
CA TYR A 197 -16.06 -6.06 17.21
C TYR A 197 -14.81 -5.88 16.34
N LEU A 198 -14.64 -6.61 15.24
CA LEU A 198 -13.57 -6.34 14.26
C LEU A 198 -13.78 -4.98 13.58
N ALA A 199 -15.03 -4.67 13.19
CA ALA A 199 -15.36 -3.39 12.59
C ALA A 199 -15.15 -2.21 13.56
N ASP A 200 -15.56 -2.37 14.81
CA ASP A 200 -15.34 -1.37 15.85
C ASP A 200 -13.84 -1.18 16.15
N PHE A 201 -13.08 -2.29 16.20
CA PHE A 201 -11.63 -2.26 16.37
C PHE A 201 -10.95 -1.48 15.25
N ALA A 202 -11.33 -1.75 14.00
CA ALA A 202 -10.75 -1.07 12.84
C ALA A 202 -11.06 0.44 12.84
N LYS A 203 -12.31 0.82 13.16
CA LYS A 203 -12.74 2.23 13.22
C LYS A 203 -12.00 3.02 14.30
N ARG A 204 -11.91 2.50 15.54
CA ARG A 204 -11.22 3.20 16.63
C ARG A 204 -9.72 3.34 16.40
N ASN A 205 -9.13 2.48 15.56
CA ASN A 205 -7.73 2.54 15.20
C ASN A 205 -7.46 3.24 13.85
N ASN A 206 -8.45 3.92 13.28
CA ASN A 206 -8.35 4.64 11.99
C ASN A 206 -7.81 3.76 10.84
N LEU A 207 -8.25 2.51 10.78
CA LEU A 207 -7.93 1.60 9.69
C LEU A 207 -8.87 1.76 8.49
N VAL A 208 -9.98 2.45 8.66
CA VAL A 208 -11.02 2.76 7.68
C VAL A 208 -11.55 4.17 7.92
#